data_d28080fb2d79c79a7ac194af5a91bc19
#
_entry.id   d28080fb2d79c79a7ac194af5a91bc19
#
_cell.length_a   1.000
_cell.length_b   1.000
_cell.length_c   1.000
_cell.angle_alpha   90.00
_cell.angle_beta   90.00
_cell.angle_gamma   90.00
#
_symmetry.space_group_name_H-M   'P 1'
#
loop_
_entity.id
_entity.type
_entity.pdbx_description
1 polymer ?
#
loop_
_entity_poly.entity_id
_entity_poly.type
_entity_poly.pdbx_seq_one_letter_code
_entity_poly.pdbx_strand_id
1 'polypeptide(L)'
;GKFTGYQLPLSLKAAGAAGVLLNHFDHPIDIAVLPATVKYCREAGLKIMIITASLEEIKTVNNLQPDFIGFEDPQLIGGPVAMIDAHFDLVNQAAVAAKLPLIVGGGIRQTSHVIQSLQAGCKGVLVASEFAKSTNPVQTLQNLITGLDR
;
A
#
# COMPACT_ATOMS: atom_id res chain seq x y z
N GLY A 1 -12.95 -2.67 1.39
CA GLY A 1 -14.18 -2.00 1.01
C GLY A 1 -14.05 -1.29 -0.32
N LYS A 2 -15.18 -1.07 -0.97
CA LYS A 2 -15.25 -0.41 -2.28
C LYS A 2 -15.78 1.03 -2.17
N PHE A 3 -15.47 1.71 -1.08
CA PHE A 3 -16.01 3.04 -0.77
C PHE A 3 -14.89 4.04 -0.58
N THR A 4 -13.95 4.07 -1.52
CA THR A 4 -12.84 5.01 -1.55
C THR A 4 -13.14 6.17 -2.51
N GLY A 5 -12.45 7.30 -2.32
CA GLY A 5 -12.41 8.40 -3.29
C GLY A 5 -13.20 9.65 -2.93
N TYR A 6 -13.03 10.68 -3.74
CA TYR A 6 -13.71 11.98 -3.73
C TYR A 6 -13.73 12.72 -2.38
N GLN A 7 -12.63 12.64 -1.63
CA GLN A 7 -12.46 13.39 -0.38
C GLN A 7 -11.53 14.58 -0.61
N LEU A 8 -11.89 15.73 -0.02
CA LEU A 8 -11.00 16.89 -0.04
C LEU A 8 -9.83 16.68 0.95
N PRO A 9 -8.57 16.90 0.55
CA PRO A 9 -7.42 16.74 1.44
C PRO A 9 -7.54 17.55 2.73
N LEU A 10 -8.02 18.79 2.65
CA LEU A 10 -8.22 19.65 3.82
C LEU A 10 -9.26 19.09 4.80
N SER A 11 -10.34 18.46 4.29
CA SER A 11 -11.35 17.83 5.14
C SER A 11 -10.79 16.61 5.86
N LEU A 12 -9.98 15.81 5.18
CA LEU A 12 -9.28 14.67 5.80
C LEU A 12 -8.32 15.14 6.88
N LYS A 13 -7.55 16.18 6.62
CA LYS A 13 -6.65 16.78 7.61
C LYS A 13 -7.40 17.31 8.81
N ALA A 14 -8.51 18.05 8.61
CA ALA A 14 -9.36 18.57 9.68
C ALA A 14 -9.99 17.44 10.51
N ALA A 15 -10.29 16.28 9.90
CA ALA A 15 -10.77 15.09 10.58
C ALA A 15 -9.68 14.33 11.34
N GLY A 16 -8.42 14.81 11.33
CA GLY A 16 -7.31 14.20 12.06
C GLY A 16 -6.49 13.18 11.27
N ALA A 17 -6.70 13.04 9.95
CA ALA A 17 -5.89 12.14 9.13
C ALA A 17 -4.42 12.60 9.11
N ALA A 18 -3.50 11.66 9.32
CA ALA A 18 -2.06 11.89 9.17
C ALA A 18 -1.58 11.72 7.72
N GLY A 19 -2.30 10.94 6.91
CA GLY A 19 -1.96 10.66 5.52
C GLY A 19 -3.14 10.10 4.73
N VAL A 20 -2.88 9.87 3.45
CA VAL A 20 -3.85 9.35 2.48
C VAL A 20 -3.22 8.22 1.66
N LEU A 21 -4.08 7.32 1.21
CA LEU A 21 -3.76 6.30 0.24
C LEU A 21 -4.45 6.69 -1.07
N LEU A 22 -3.66 6.82 -2.14
CA LEU A 22 -4.11 7.26 -3.46
C LEU A 22 -4.01 6.12 -4.48
N ASN A 23 -4.82 6.19 -5.52
CA ASN A 23 -4.78 5.29 -6.67
C ASN A 23 -5.02 3.81 -6.31
N HIS A 24 -5.84 3.53 -5.31
CA HIS A 24 -6.24 2.14 -5.04
C HIS A 24 -7.11 1.60 -6.19
N PHE A 25 -7.04 0.29 -6.45
CA PHE A 25 -7.66 -0.34 -7.61
C PHE A 25 -9.18 -0.12 -7.73
N ASP A 26 -9.88 0.07 -6.61
CA ASP A 26 -11.32 0.33 -6.58
C ASP A 26 -11.66 1.81 -6.85
N HIS A 27 -10.66 2.68 -6.89
CA HIS A 27 -10.78 4.09 -7.24
C HIS A 27 -9.49 4.59 -7.92
N PRO A 28 -9.19 4.11 -9.13
CA PRO A 28 -7.99 4.54 -9.85
C PRO A 28 -8.06 6.01 -10.20
N ILE A 29 -6.92 6.68 -10.11
CA ILE A 29 -6.76 8.10 -10.44
C ILE A 29 -6.10 8.20 -11.81
N ASP A 30 -6.68 9.00 -12.71
CA ASP A 30 -6.05 9.28 -14.00
C ASP A 30 -4.64 9.84 -13.79
N ILE A 31 -3.67 9.30 -14.52
CA ILE A 31 -2.26 9.68 -14.44
C ILE A 31 -2.07 11.18 -14.70
N ALA A 32 -2.92 11.81 -15.52
CA ALA A 32 -2.88 13.24 -15.79
C ALA A 32 -3.32 14.08 -14.58
N VAL A 33 -4.16 13.52 -13.69
CA VAL A 33 -4.70 14.21 -12.50
C VAL A 33 -3.87 13.92 -11.25
N LEU A 34 -3.19 12.79 -11.22
CA LEU A 34 -2.44 12.32 -10.05
C LEU A 34 -1.41 13.34 -9.52
N PRO A 35 -0.61 14.04 -10.36
CA PRO A 35 0.34 15.06 -9.87
C PRO A 35 -0.33 16.20 -9.11
N ALA A 36 -1.48 16.69 -9.60
CA ALA A 36 -2.24 17.74 -8.93
C ALA A 36 -2.83 17.23 -7.59
N THR A 37 -3.32 15.99 -7.56
CA THR A 37 -3.83 15.35 -6.34
C THR A 37 -2.74 15.24 -5.27
N VAL A 38 -1.56 14.77 -5.66
CA VAL A 38 -0.38 14.69 -4.78
C VAL A 38 -0.01 16.08 -4.23
N LYS A 39 0.00 17.10 -5.09
CA LYS A 39 0.28 18.49 -4.68
C LYS A 39 -0.69 18.96 -3.60
N TYR A 40 -2.00 18.81 -3.82
CA TYR A 40 -3.01 19.24 -2.86
C TYR A 40 -2.97 18.48 -1.53
N CYS A 41 -2.69 17.17 -1.57
CA CYS A 41 -2.50 16.38 -0.35
C CYS A 41 -1.27 16.86 0.46
N ARG A 42 -0.18 17.18 -0.24
CA ARG A 42 1.04 17.71 0.39
C ARG A 42 0.83 19.09 0.98
N GLU A 43 0.15 19.99 0.28
CA GLU A 43 -0.21 21.33 0.77
C GLU A 43 -1.11 21.26 2.02
N ALA A 44 -1.97 20.24 2.11
CA ALA A 44 -2.76 19.96 3.31
C ALA A 44 -1.94 19.34 4.46
N GLY A 45 -0.66 19.06 4.29
CA GLY A 45 0.21 18.45 5.30
C GLY A 45 -0.09 16.98 5.56
N LEU A 46 -0.56 16.26 4.55
CA LEU A 46 -0.82 14.82 4.60
C LEU A 46 0.38 14.03 4.07
N LYS A 47 0.70 12.92 4.73
CA LYS A 47 1.56 11.87 4.18
C LYS A 47 0.86 11.17 3.02
N ILE A 48 1.62 10.74 2.02
CA ILE A 48 1.06 10.21 0.78
C ILE A 48 1.62 8.83 0.51
N MET A 49 0.73 7.84 0.36
CA MET A 49 1.02 6.54 -0.23
C MET A 49 0.30 6.43 -1.56
N ILE A 50 1.00 6.05 -2.63
CA ILE A 50 0.39 5.81 -3.95
C ILE A 50 0.46 4.32 -4.23
N ILE A 51 -0.69 3.70 -4.49
CA ILE A 51 -0.78 2.28 -4.88
C ILE A 51 -0.44 2.16 -6.36
N THR A 52 0.34 1.13 -6.67
CA THR A 52 0.78 0.73 -8.01
C THR A 52 0.55 -0.75 -8.22
N ALA A 53 0.31 -1.17 -9.46
CA ALA A 53 0.08 -2.55 -9.85
C ALA A 53 1.16 -3.09 -10.83
N SER A 54 2.10 -2.25 -11.25
CA SER A 54 3.15 -2.62 -12.19
C SER A 54 4.47 -1.89 -11.94
N LEU A 55 5.57 -2.46 -12.45
CA LEU A 55 6.89 -1.82 -12.40
C LEU A 55 6.93 -0.48 -13.17
N GLU A 56 6.13 -0.36 -14.22
CA GLU A 56 5.99 0.86 -15.02
C GLU A 56 5.35 2.00 -14.20
N GLU A 57 4.28 1.67 -13.47
CA GLU A 57 3.65 2.62 -12.56
C GLU A 57 4.60 3.06 -11.44
N ILE A 58 5.40 2.14 -10.87
CA ILE A 58 6.41 2.49 -9.86
C ILE A 58 7.40 3.53 -10.42
N LYS A 59 7.89 3.33 -11.65
CA LYS A 59 8.81 4.29 -12.30
C LYS A 59 8.17 5.68 -12.46
N THR A 60 6.90 5.72 -12.84
CA THR A 60 6.14 6.96 -12.98
C THR A 60 5.94 7.65 -11.62
N VAL A 61 5.50 6.89 -10.63
CA VAL A 61 5.19 7.37 -9.28
C VAL A 61 6.43 7.84 -8.53
N ASN A 62 7.62 7.27 -8.78
CA ASN A 62 8.89 7.76 -8.24
C ASN A 62 9.10 9.27 -8.47
N ASN A 63 8.65 9.80 -9.62
CA ASN A 63 8.81 11.22 -9.94
C ASN A 63 7.87 12.14 -9.16
N LEU A 64 6.80 11.60 -8.60
CA LEU A 64 5.85 12.34 -7.76
C LEU A 64 6.30 12.44 -6.30
N GLN A 65 7.34 11.69 -5.92
CA GLN A 65 7.95 11.69 -4.60
C GLN A 65 6.93 11.53 -3.45
N PRO A 66 6.07 10.49 -3.46
CA PRO A 66 5.22 10.20 -2.31
C PRO A 66 6.07 9.79 -1.08
N ASP A 67 5.47 9.72 0.11
CA ASP A 67 6.17 9.21 1.29
C ASP A 67 6.37 7.69 1.21
N PHE A 68 5.41 6.97 0.56
CA PHE A 68 5.44 5.52 0.37
C PHE A 68 4.89 5.14 -1.01
N ILE A 69 5.36 4.04 -1.55
CA ILE A 69 4.75 3.38 -2.71
C ILE A 69 4.12 2.08 -2.23
N GLY A 70 2.82 1.89 -2.48
CA GLY A 70 2.14 0.62 -2.28
C GLY A 70 2.23 -0.22 -3.56
N PHE A 71 2.40 -1.53 -3.43
CA PHE A 71 2.43 -2.45 -4.57
C PHE A 71 1.47 -3.61 -4.33
N GLU A 72 0.46 -3.73 -5.19
CA GLU A 72 -0.59 -4.73 -5.07
C GLU A 72 -1.01 -5.25 -6.46
N ASP A 73 -1.25 -6.56 -6.57
CA ASP A 73 -1.96 -7.12 -7.73
C ASP A 73 -3.47 -7.07 -7.47
N PRO A 74 -4.24 -6.30 -8.26
CA PRO A 74 -5.69 -6.22 -8.10
C PRO A 74 -6.42 -7.57 -8.14
N GLN A 75 -5.86 -8.55 -8.83
CA GLN A 75 -6.45 -9.90 -8.95
C GLN A 75 -6.32 -10.72 -7.67
N LEU A 76 -5.34 -10.40 -6.81
CA LEU A 76 -5.07 -11.13 -5.57
C LEU A 76 -5.70 -10.47 -4.34
N ILE A 77 -6.20 -9.24 -4.46
CA ILE A 77 -6.80 -8.51 -3.34
C ILE A 77 -8.08 -9.21 -2.86
N GLY A 78 -8.09 -9.59 -1.58
CA GLY A 78 -9.21 -10.33 -0.96
C GLY A 78 -9.31 -11.80 -1.37
N GLY A 79 -8.38 -12.28 -2.20
CA GLY A 79 -8.28 -13.66 -2.63
C GLY A 79 -7.57 -14.57 -1.62
N PRO A 80 -7.50 -15.88 -1.91
CA PRO A 80 -6.87 -16.88 -1.03
C PRO A 80 -5.34 -16.92 -1.11
N VAL A 81 -4.73 -16.29 -2.11
CA VAL A 81 -3.29 -16.31 -2.35
C VAL A 81 -2.69 -14.96 -2.02
N ALA A 82 -1.58 -14.94 -1.28
CA ALA A 82 -0.84 -13.72 -1.02
C ALA A 82 0.05 -13.37 -2.21
N MET A 83 0.14 -12.06 -2.54
CA MET A 83 0.99 -11.58 -3.62
C MET A 83 2.45 -12.01 -3.44
N ILE A 84 2.94 -11.99 -2.21
CA ILE A 84 4.32 -12.37 -1.91
C ILE A 84 4.59 -13.87 -2.14
N ASP A 85 3.60 -14.73 -1.93
CA ASP A 85 3.74 -16.17 -2.22
C ASP A 85 3.68 -16.46 -3.74
N ALA A 86 2.80 -15.74 -4.44
CA ALA A 86 2.61 -15.94 -5.88
C ALA A 86 3.73 -15.32 -6.72
N HIS A 87 4.28 -14.17 -6.29
CA HIS A 87 5.09 -13.28 -7.12
C HIS A 87 6.30 -12.71 -6.37
N PHE A 88 7.01 -13.52 -5.57
CA PHE A 88 8.17 -13.05 -4.80
C PHE A 88 9.19 -12.27 -5.64
N ASP A 89 9.58 -12.81 -6.81
CA ASP A 89 10.57 -12.16 -7.68
C ASP A 89 10.08 -10.83 -8.24
N LEU A 90 8.79 -10.71 -8.55
CA LEU A 90 8.19 -9.46 -9.01
C LEU A 90 8.16 -8.41 -7.87
N VAL A 91 7.85 -8.83 -6.65
CA VAL A 91 7.89 -7.95 -5.46
C VAL A 91 9.32 -7.47 -5.19
N ASN A 92 10.30 -8.36 -5.32
CA ASN A 92 11.72 -7.99 -5.20
C ASN A 92 12.14 -6.98 -6.29
N GLN A 93 11.75 -7.22 -7.56
CA GLN A 93 12.01 -6.26 -8.64
C GLN A 93 11.33 -4.91 -8.37
N ALA A 94 10.10 -4.92 -7.84
CA ALA A 94 9.38 -3.71 -7.47
C ALA A 94 10.11 -2.94 -6.35
N ALA A 95 10.62 -3.64 -5.33
CA ALA A 95 11.38 -3.04 -4.25
C ALA A 95 12.70 -2.41 -4.74
N VAL A 96 13.36 -3.04 -5.71
CA VAL A 96 14.57 -2.50 -6.36
C VAL A 96 14.24 -1.28 -7.25
N ALA A 97 13.11 -1.31 -7.96
CA ALA A 97 12.69 -0.21 -8.84
C ALA A 97 12.19 1.02 -8.07
N ALA A 98 11.65 0.81 -6.87
CA ALA A 98 11.16 1.88 -6.01
C ALA A 98 12.32 2.68 -5.41
N LYS A 99 12.32 4.01 -5.62
CA LYS A 99 13.29 4.93 -4.99
C LYS A 99 12.87 5.36 -3.58
N LEU A 100 11.70 4.96 -3.16
CA LEU A 100 11.04 5.31 -1.90
C LEU A 100 10.61 4.03 -1.19
N PRO A 101 10.28 4.08 0.12
CA PRO A 101 9.86 2.89 0.84
C PRO A 101 8.68 2.18 0.16
N LEU A 102 8.88 0.93 -0.26
CA LEU A 102 7.86 0.08 -0.86
C LEU A 102 7.13 -0.70 0.23
N ILE A 103 5.81 -0.69 0.16
CA ILE A 103 4.89 -1.42 1.02
C ILE A 103 4.09 -2.37 0.14
N VAL A 104 4.13 -3.67 0.39
CA VAL A 104 3.41 -4.66 -0.42
C VAL A 104 2.10 -5.05 0.23
N GLY A 105 1.05 -5.21 -0.58
CA GLY A 105 -0.26 -5.70 -0.16
C GLY A 105 -0.77 -6.83 -1.06
N GLY A 106 -2.04 -7.19 -0.86
CA GLY A 106 -2.68 -8.28 -1.58
C GLY A 106 -2.52 -9.63 -0.87
N GLY A 107 -3.54 -10.03 -0.09
CA GLY A 107 -3.62 -11.35 0.54
C GLY A 107 -2.69 -11.58 1.73
N ILE A 108 -2.08 -10.56 2.31
CA ILE A 108 -1.23 -10.67 3.51
C ILE A 108 -2.10 -11.09 4.71
N ARG A 109 -1.74 -12.22 5.36
CA ARG A 109 -2.56 -12.79 6.44
C ARG A 109 -1.78 -13.52 7.55
N GLN A 110 -0.49 -13.75 7.36
CA GLN A 110 0.32 -14.51 8.33
C GLN A 110 1.73 -13.94 8.44
N THR A 111 2.39 -14.26 9.55
CA THR A 111 3.74 -13.80 9.87
C THR A 111 4.77 -14.08 8.76
N SER A 112 4.68 -15.26 8.11
CA SER A 112 5.60 -15.62 7.02
C SER A 112 5.49 -14.69 5.82
N HIS A 113 4.28 -14.19 5.50
CA HIS A 113 4.12 -13.20 4.40
C HIS A 113 4.84 -11.90 4.74
N VAL A 114 4.80 -11.46 6.01
CA VAL A 114 5.54 -10.26 6.46
C VAL A 114 7.04 -10.49 6.30
N ILE A 115 7.56 -11.61 6.81
CA ILE A 115 8.98 -11.96 6.72
C ILE A 115 9.44 -12.00 5.27
N GLN A 116 8.72 -12.70 4.39
CA GLN A 116 9.06 -12.80 2.97
C GLN A 116 9.02 -11.42 2.29
N SER A 117 8.05 -10.56 2.64
CA SER A 117 7.97 -9.20 2.10
C SER A 117 9.20 -8.37 2.47
N LEU A 118 9.67 -8.46 3.71
CA LEU A 118 10.90 -7.79 4.13
C LEU A 118 12.14 -8.37 3.43
N GLN A 119 12.21 -9.70 3.25
CA GLN A 119 13.27 -10.37 2.49
C GLN A 119 13.30 -9.95 1.02
N ALA A 120 12.13 -9.70 0.41
CA ALA A 120 12.01 -9.13 -0.93
C ALA A 120 12.41 -7.65 -1.01
N GLY A 121 12.76 -6.99 0.12
CA GLY A 121 13.22 -5.60 0.17
C GLY A 121 12.13 -4.57 0.50
N CYS A 122 10.89 -5.00 0.72
CA CYS A 122 9.81 -4.11 1.17
C CYS A 122 10.10 -3.55 2.57
N LYS A 123 9.48 -2.41 2.90
CA LYS A 123 9.60 -1.74 4.21
C LYS A 123 8.39 -1.98 5.12
N GLY A 124 7.42 -2.75 4.65
CA GLY A 124 6.23 -3.12 5.39
C GLY A 124 5.19 -3.80 4.49
N VAL A 125 4.02 -4.01 5.05
CA VAL A 125 2.90 -4.67 4.38
C VAL A 125 1.61 -3.88 4.54
N LEU A 126 0.68 -4.04 3.58
CA LEU A 126 -0.71 -3.58 3.67
C LEU A 126 -1.60 -4.77 3.99
N VAL A 127 -2.42 -4.61 5.02
CA VAL A 127 -3.37 -5.65 5.48
C VAL A 127 -4.76 -5.03 5.57
N ALA A 128 -5.75 -5.64 4.95
CA ALA A 128 -7.13 -5.17 5.00
C ALA A 128 -8.06 -6.25 5.56
N SER A 129 -8.49 -7.21 4.74
CA SER A 129 -9.53 -8.18 5.08
C SER A 129 -9.18 -9.06 6.27
N GLU A 130 -7.93 -9.47 6.39
CA GLU A 130 -7.47 -10.33 7.47
C GLU A 130 -7.63 -9.66 8.84
N PHE A 131 -7.34 -8.37 8.92
CA PHE A 131 -7.53 -7.59 10.14
C PHE A 131 -9.00 -7.21 10.36
N ALA A 132 -9.65 -6.63 9.33
CA ALA A 132 -10.97 -6.04 9.45
C ALA A 132 -12.09 -7.07 9.66
N LYS A 133 -11.91 -8.31 9.20
CA LYS A 133 -12.87 -9.42 9.37
C LYS A 133 -12.49 -10.38 10.50
N SER A 134 -11.39 -10.14 11.19
CA SER A 134 -10.93 -10.99 12.28
C SER A 134 -11.90 -10.92 13.46
N THR A 135 -12.19 -12.07 14.06
CA THR A 135 -12.90 -12.14 15.34
C THR A 135 -12.04 -11.70 16.54
N ASN A 136 -10.71 -11.69 16.35
CA ASN A 136 -9.75 -11.18 17.32
C ASN A 136 -8.67 -10.33 16.61
N PRO A 137 -8.97 -9.07 16.23
CA PRO A 137 -8.06 -8.23 15.45
C PRO A 137 -6.76 -7.91 16.20
N VAL A 138 -6.79 -7.83 17.52
CA VAL A 138 -5.58 -7.59 18.34
C VAL A 138 -4.59 -8.74 18.19
N GLN A 139 -5.06 -9.99 18.32
CA GLN A 139 -4.21 -11.17 18.15
C GLN A 139 -3.70 -11.29 16.70
N THR A 140 -4.55 -11.01 15.72
CA THR A 140 -4.16 -10.99 14.32
C THR A 140 -3.01 -9.99 14.08
N LEU A 141 -3.14 -8.78 14.61
CA LEU A 141 -2.08 -7.77 14.49
C LEU A 141 -0.80 -8.20 15.21
N GLN A 142 -0.89 -8.72 16.43
CA GLN A 142 0.26 -9.22 17.18
C GLN A 142 1.02 -10.30 16.41
N ASN A 143 0.31 -11.27 15.82
CA ASN A 143 0.92 -12.32 15.00
C ASN A 143 1.66 -11.73 13.78
N LEU A 144 1.07 -10.75 13.09
CA LEU A 144 1.70 -10.11 11.94
C LEU A 144 2.95 -9.32 12.34
N ILE A 145 2.89 -8.55 13.43
CA ILE A 145 4.00 -7.71 13.92
C ILE A 145 5.25 -8.54 14.25
N THR A 146 5.09 -9.77 14.76
CA THR A 146 6.25 -10.63 15.05
C THR A 146 7.13 -10.92 13.83
N GLY A 147 6.60 -10.71 12.61
CA GLY A 147 7.37 -10.79 11.37
C GLY A 147 8.28 -9.56 11.11
N LEU A 148 8.04 -8.44 11.81
CA LEU A 148 8.83 -7.21 11.66
C LEU A 148 10.08 -7.18 12.56
N ASP A 149 10.12 -8.01 13.59
CA ASP A 149 11.16 -8.01 14.63
C ASP A 149 12.39 -8.89 14.27
N ARG A 150 12.56 -9.25 12.97
CA ARG A 150 13.61 -10.19 12.51
C ARG A 150 14.58 -9.55 11.54
#